data_67746f08be4a7a14f296c3b542f7e612
#
_entry.id   67746f08be4a7a14f296c3b542f7e612
#
_cell.length_a   1.000
_cell.length_b   1.000
_cell.length_c   1.000
_cell.angle_alpha   90.00
_cell.angle_beta   90.00
_cell.angle_gamma   90.00
#
_symmetry.space_group_name_H-M   'P 1'
#
loop_
_entity.id
_entity.type
_entity.pdbx_description
1 polymer ?
#
loop_
_entity_poly.entity_id
_entity_poly.type
_entity_poly.pdbx_seq_one_letter_code
_entity_poly.pdbx_strand_id
1 'polypeptide(L)'
;FLSFKRKILAWCEMMEYFCFSKWQVAVNVLMSGYDTYGCYRWPPKPARFTMYSGSFWWATSEHIRLLPPFDDAVIANDRFYSEIWLYQREVKDFSAFDTIADLYFVRIPRSLYADVKPCRWAVARFVLTYNWRKLLKHAFGYSYKQHCQRKFQRLKQTF
;
A
#
# COMPACT_ATOMS: atom_id res chain seq x y z
N PHE A 1 13.09 16.76 -0.30
CA PHE A 1 12.63 16.31 -1.63
C PHE A 1 13.19 14.94 -2.01
N LEU A 2 14.51 14.73 -2.01
CA LEU A 2 15.19 13.44 -2.35
C LEU A 2 14.72 12.26 -1.48
N SER A 3 14.48 12.49 -0.20
CA SER A 3 14.00 11.45 0.72
C SER A 3 12.58 10.96 0.37
N PHE A 4 11.68 11.86 -0.05
CA PHE A 4 10.33 11.51 -0.45
C PHE A 4 10.32 10.72 -1.76
N LYS A 5 11.04 11.20 -2.78
CA LYS A 5 11.19 10.50 -4.07
C LYS A 5 11.69 9.06 -3.89
N ARG A 6 12.70 8.85 -3.03
CA ARG A 6 13.22 7.49 -2.74
C ARG A 6 12.17 6.56 -2.11
N LYS A 7 11.24 7.08 -1.30
CA LYS A 7 10.18 6.29 -0.70
C LYS A 7 9.14 5.87 -1.75
N ILE A 8 8.73 6.81 -2.60
CA ILE A 8 7.81 6.53 -3.69
C ILE A 8 8.40 5.50 -4.67
N LEU A 9 9.66 5.67 -5.07
CA LEU A 9 10.33 4.71 -5.94
C LEU A 9 10.40 3.30 -5.31
N ALA A 10 10.72 3.21 -4.01
CA ALA A 10 10.74 1.93 -3.32
C ALA A 10 9.35 1.29 -3.20
N TRP A 11 8.31 2.11 -3.09
CA TRP A 11 6.93 1.64 -3.12
C TRP A 11 6.52 1.14 -4.52
N CYS A 12 6.81 1.91 -5.58
CA CYS A 12 6.59 1.47 -6.96
C CYS A 12 7.32 0.14 -7.25
N GLU A 13 8.61 0.06 -6.89
CA GLU A 13 9.41 -1.15 -7.04
C GLU A 13 8.78 -2.38 -6.33
N MET A 14 8.22 -2.18 -5.15
CA MET A 14 7.53 -3.23 -4.42
C MET A 14 6.24 -3.69 -5.12
N MET A 15 5.43 -2.75 -5.63
CA MET A 15 4.22 -3.06 -6.38
C MET A 15 4.55 -3.81 -7.68
N GLU A 16 5.56 -3.34 -8.43
CA GLU A 16 6.03 -4.01 -9.65
C GLU A 16 6.53 -5.42 -9.37
N TYR A 17 7.26 -5.62 -8.27
CA TYR A 17 7.75 -6.93 -7.89
C TYR A 17 6.60 -7.91 -7.66
N PHE A 18 5.61 -7.57 -6.84
CA PHE A 18 4.52 -8.48 -6.50
C PHE A 18 3.51 -8.63 -7.64
N CYS A 19 3.14 -7.54 -8.31
CA CYS A 19 2.06 -7.59 -9.30
C CYS A 19 2.53 -7.96 -10.71
N PHE A 20 3.79 -7.69 -11.07
CA PHE A 20 4.31 -8.01 -12.40
C PHE A 20 5.39 -9.09 -12.36
N SER A 21 6.48 -8.92 -11.59
CA SER A 21 7.56 -9.89 -11.59
C SER A 21 7.13 -11.26 -11.02
N LYS A 22 6.16 -11.27 -10.11
CA LYS A 22 5.59 -12.48 -9.48
C LYS A 22 4.15 -12.77 -9.91
N TRP A 23 3.79 -12.44 -11.13
CA TRP A 23 2.43 -12.60 -11.66
C TRP A 23 1.90 -14.04 -11.55
N GLN A 24 2.77 -15.07 -11.66
CA GLN A 24 2.36 -16.48 -11.48
C GLN A 24 1.80 -16.73 -10.07
N VAL A 25 2.33 -16.05 -9.05
CA VAL A 25 1.81 -16.13 -7.68
C VAL A 25 0.41 -15.54 -7.63
N ALA A 26 0.17 -14.38 -8.27
CA ALA A 26 -1.15 -13.78 -8.34
C ALA A 26 -2.16 -14.73 -8.99
N VAL A 27 -1.82 -15.33 -10.14
CA VAL A 27 -2.67 -16.33 -10.82
C VAL A 27 -2.97 -17.51 -9.91
N ASN A 28 -1.96 -18.10 -9.25
CA ASN A 28 -2.17 -19.26 -8.35
C ASN A 28 -3.06 -18.91 -7.16
N VAL A 29 -2.93 -17.69 -6.60
CA VAL A 29 -3.79 -17.21 -5.51
C VAL A 29 -5.24 -17.11 -5.98
N LEU A 30 -5.50 -16.50 -7.15
CA LEU A 30 -6.86 -16.39 -7.70
C LEU A 30 -7.45 -17.76 -8.02
N MET A 31 -6.66 -18.66 -8.60
CA MET A 31 -7.09 -20.05 -8.84
C MET A 31 -7.35 -20.84 -7.55
N SER A 32 -6.81 -20.43 -6.41
CA SER A 32 -7.06 -21.00 -5.10
C SER A 32 -8.33 -20.48 -4.42
N GLY A 33 -9.15 -19.73 -5.16
CA GLY A 33 -10.45 -19.25 -4.71
C GLY A 33 -10.40 -17.93 -3.94
N TYR A 34 -9.38 -17.09 -4.17
CA TYR A 34 -9.39 -15.67 -3.82
C TYR A 34 -9.97 -14.85 -4.97
N ASP A 35 -10.71 -13.80 -4.63
CA ASP A 35 -11.31 -12.91 -5.61
C ASP A 35 -10.31 -11.88 -6.13
N THR A 36 -9.40 -11.46 -5.24
CA THR A 36 -8.42 -10.41 -5.55
C THR A 36 -7.05 -10.71 -4.94
N TYR A 37 -6.02 -10.17 -5.58
CA TYR A 37 -4.63 -10.20 -5.14
C TYR A 37 -4.00 -8.83 -5.36
N GLY A 38 -3.30 -8.31 -4.36
CA GLY A 38 -2.55 -7.07 -4.48
C GLY A 38 -1.30 -7.06 -3.62
N CYS A 39 -0.45 -6.07 -3.87
CA CYS A 39 0.82 -5.96 -3.17
C CYS A 39 0.63 -5.71 -1.68
N TYR A 40 -0.21 -4.74 -1.33
CA TYR A 40 -0.36 -4.28 0.04
C TYR A 40 -1.76 -3.72 0.28
N ARG A 41 -2.51 -4.37 1.17
CA ARG A 41 -3.83 -3.91 1.58
C ARG A 41 -3.72 -2.83 2.66
N TRP A 42 -4.43 -1.75 2.47
CA TRP A 42 -4.57 -0.71 3.49
C TRP A 42 -6.05 -0.46 3.81
N PRO A 43 -6.42 -0.38 5.09
CA PRO A 43 -5.61 -0.72 6.27
C PRO A 43 -5.37 -2.24 6.37
N PRO A 44 -4.39 -2.70 7.19
CA PRO A 44 -4.07 -4.13 7.34
C PRO A 44 -5.25 -4.98 7.82
N LYS A 45 -6.20 -4.36 8.50
CA LYS A 45 -7.47 -4.97 8.90
C LYS A 45 -8.60 -4.35 8.08
N PRO A 46 -9.61 -5.13 7.66
CA PRO A 46 -10.76 -4.61 6.95
C PRO A 46 -11.40 -3.42 7.66
N ALA A 47 -11.69 -2.36 6.92
CA ALA A 47 -12.32 -1.16 7.40
C ALA A 47 -13.19 -0.58 6.28
N ARG A 48 -13.97 0.47 6.59
CA ARG A 48 -14.85 1.15 5.63
C ARG A 48 -14.12 1.59 4.34
N PHE A 49 -12.85 1.93 4.45
CA PHE A 49 -12.00 2.33 3.33
C PHE A 49 -10.86 1.31 3.20
N THR A 50 -11.15 0.17 2.59
CA THR A 50 -10.13 -0.83 2.27
C THR A 50 -9.75 -0.69 0.80
N MET A 51 -8.46 -0.78 0.51
CA MET A 51 -7.91 -0.67 -0.84
C MET A 51 -6.56 -1.37 -0.93
N TYR A 52 -6.15 -1.73 -2.14
CA TYR A 52 -4.74 -2.01 -2.39
C TYR A 52 -3.99 -0.71 -2.62
N SER A 53 -2.96 -0.49 -1.83
CA SER A 53 -2.17 0.74 -1.88
C SER A 53 -1.50 0.90 -3.24
N GLY A 54 -1.80 2.03 -3.91
CA GLY A 54 -1.29 2.33 -5.26
C GLY A 54 -2.11 1.77 -6.41
N SER A 55 -3.28 1.16 -6.14
CA SER A 55 -4.21 0.64 -7.17
C SER A 55 -3.59 -0.41 -8.11
N PHE A 56 -2.59 -1.16 -7.65
CA PHE A 56 -1.99 -2.29 -8.36
C PHE A 56 -2.54 -3.61 -7.80
N TRP A 57 -3.37 -4.27 -8.59
CA TRP A 57 -4.06 -5.49 -8.17
C TRP A 57 -4.41 -6.40 -9.34
N TRP A 58 -4.72 -7.66 -9.02
CA TRP A 58 -5.32 -8.65 -9.88
C TRP A 58 -6.68 -9.04 -9.30
N ALA A 59 -7.65 -9.32 -10.14
CA ALA A 59 -8.96 -9.79 -9.71
C ALA A 59 -9.52 -10.83 -10.68
N THR A 60 -10.41 -11.68 -10.18
CA THR A 60 -11.16 -12.59 -11.02
C THR A 60 -12.20 -11.83 -11.84
N SER A 61 -12.51 -12.31 -13.03
CA SER A 61 -13.57 -11.72 -13.86
C SER A 61 -14.95 -11.82 -13.21
N GLU A 62 -15.16 -12.85 -12.41
CA GLU A 62 -16.40 -13.06 -11.63
C GLU A 62 -16.59 -11.92 -10.63
N HIS A 63 -15.55 -11.59 -9.85
CA HIS A 63 -15.61 -10.50 -8.89
C HIS A 63 -15.88 -9.17 -9.58
N ILE A 64 -15.15 -8.86 -10.66
CA ILE A 64 -15.30 -7.60 -11.41
C ILE A 64 -16.73 -7.44 -11.97
N ARG A 65 -17.34 -8.49 -12.51
CA ARG A 65 -18.72 -8.44 -13.04
C ARG A 65 -19.78 -8.15 -11.99
N LEU A 66 -19.49 -8.44 -10.74
CA LEU A 66 -20.40 -8.24 -9.62
C LEU A 66 -20.25 -6.84 -8.97
N LEU A 67 -19.23 -6.09 -9.33
CA LEU A 67 -19.03 -4.74 -8.82
C LEU A 67 -20.01 -3.75 -9.46
N PRO A 68 -20.36 -2.65 -8.78
CA PRO A 68 -21.17 -1.59 -9.38
C PRO A 68 -20.42 -0.99 -10.59
N PRO A 69 -21.18 -0.48 -11.59
CA PRO A 69 -20.57 0.23 -12.70
C PRO A 69 -19.62 1.33 -12.21
N PHE A 70 -18.55 1.52 -12.97
CA PHE A 70 -17.61 2.60 -12.69
C PHE A 70 -18.28 3.93 -13.10
N ASP A 71 -18.61 4.77 -12.14
CA ASP A 71 -19.37 6.00 -12.35
C ASP A 71 -18.45 7.21 -12.33
N ASP A 72 -18.32 7.86 -13.48
CA ASP A 72 -17.47 9.05 -13.66
C ASP A 72 -17.93 10.22 -12.78
N ALA A 73 -19.23 10.37 -12.53
CA ALA A 73 -19.75 11.41 -11.66
C ALA A 73 -19.35 11.20 -10.19
N VAL A 74 -19.31 9.94 -9.75
CA VAL A 74 -18.85 9.61 -8.39
C VAL A 74 -17.35 9.83 -8.28
N ILE A 75 -16.56 9.48 -9.31
CA ILE A 75 -15.10 9.69 -9.33
C ILE A 75 -14.78 11.20 -9.27
N ALA A 76 -15.53 12.02 -10.00
CA ALA A 76 -15.33 13.47 -10.01
C ALA A 76 -15.52 14.10 -8.62
N ASN A 77 -16.38 13.51 -7.78
CA ASN A 77 -16.71 14.00 -6.44
C ASN A 77 -15.87 13.33 -5.33
N ASP A 78 -15.40 12.10 -5.54
CA ASP A 78 -14.57 11.37 -4.58
C ASP A 78 -13.34 10.76 -5.27
N ARG A 79 -12.20 11.45 -5.13
CA ARG A 79 -10.92 10.99 -5.70
C ARG A 79 -10.47 9.61 -5.21
N PHE A 80 -10.97 9.14 -4.09
CA PHE A 80 -10.62 7.83 -3.53
C PHE A 80 -11.55 6.72 -4.02
N TYR A 81 -12.63 7.05 -4.71
CA TYR A 81 -13.59 6.05 -5.19
C TYR A 81 -12.92 4.98 -6.07
N SER A 82 -12.04 5.39 -6.96
CA SER A 82 -11.29 4.45 -7.82
C SER A 82 -10.38 3.50 -7.02
N GLU A 83 -9.86 3.96 -5.88
CA GLU A 83 -8.99 3.15 -5.03
C GLU A 83 -9.78 2.13 -4.19
N ILE A 84 -11.03 2.46 -3.82
CA ILE A 84 -11.90 1.60 -3.00
C ILE A 84 -12.93 0.81 -3.81
N TRP A 85 -13.03 1.06 -5.12
CA TRP A 85 -14.04 0.44 -5.99
C TRP A 85 -14.03 -1.09 -5.93
N LEU A 86 -12.86 -1.70 -5.88
CA LEU A 86 -12.67 -3.15 -5.80
C LEU A 86 -13.31 -3.77 -4.54
N TYR A 87 -13.51 -2.97 -3.49
CA TYR A 87 -14.04 -3.35 -2.19
C TYR A 87 -15.50 -2.92 -1.95
N GLN A 88 -16.23 -2.54 -3.01
CA GLN A 88 -17.64 -2.16 -2.91
C GLN A 88 -18.57 -3.36 -2.62
N ARG A 89 -18.03 -4.57 -2.62
CA ARG A 89 -18.69 -5.79 -2.20
C ARG A 89 -17.78 -6.59 -1.27
N GLU A 90 -18.37 -7.56 -0.60
CA GLU A 90 -17.60 -8.57 0.13
C GLU A 90 -16.61 -9.25 -0.84
N VAL A 91 -15.38 -9.36 -0.43
CA VAL A 91 -14.26 -9.82 -1.25
C VAL A 91 -13.33 -10.68 -0.42
N LYS A 92 -12.97 -11.84 -0.95
CA LYS A 92 -11.90 -12.68 -0.39
C LYS A 92 -10.58 -12.23 -0.99
N ASP A 93 -9.92 -11.31 -0.32
CA ASP A 93 -8.71 -10.65 -0.79
C ASP A 93 -7.43 -11.32 -0.28
N PHE A 94 -6.35 -11.20 -1.03
CA PHE A 94 -5.03 -11.64 -0.66
C PHE A 94 -4.02 -10.49 -0.76
N SER A 95 -3.40 -10.14 0.36
CA SER A 95 -2.32 -9.16 0.41
C SER A 95 -0.97 -9.88 0.37
N ALA A 96 -0.17 -9.62 -0.66
CA ALA A 96 1.11 -10.28 -0.84
C ALA A 96 2.18 -9.85 0.16
N PHE A 97 2.01 -8.67 0.75
CA PHE A 97 2.93 -8.12 1.74
C PHE A 97 2.14 -7.37 2.81
N ASP A 98 2.25 -7.85 4.04
CA ASP A 98 1.61 -7.22 5.19
C ASP A 98 2.59 -6.37 5.99
N THR A 99 2.19 -5.12 6.22
CA THR A 99 2.93 -4.20 7.09
C THR A 99 1.96 -3.20 7.73
N ILE A 100 2.31 -2.75 8.92
CA ILE A 100 1.62 -1.62 9.57
C ILE A 100 2.24 -0.27 9.17
N ALA A 101 3.27 -0.29 8.32
CA ALA A 101 3.98 0.91 7.91
C ALA A 101 3.18 1.66 6.84
N ASP A 102 3.07 2.96 6.99
CA ASP A 102 2.55 3.83 5.95
C ASP A 102 3.63 4.05 4.88
N LEU A 103 3.37 3.58 3.67
CA LEU A 103 4.34 3.59 2.57
C LEU A 103 4.73 4.99 2.11
N TYR A 104 3.89 6.00 2.34
CA TYR A 104 4.26 7.40 2.11
C TYR A 104 5.38 7.88 3.03
N PHE A 105 5.47 7.30 4.22
CA PHE A 105 6.37 7.77 5.26
C PHE A 105 7.53 6.83 5.53
N VAL A 106 7.39 5.56 5.18
CA VAL A 106 8.38 4.52 5.48
C VAL A 106 8.85 3.87 4.17
N ARG A 107 10.15 3.92 3.94
CA ARG A 107 10.77 3.17 2.86
C ARG A 107 10.88 1.70 3.25
N ILE A 108 10.32 0.80 2.46
CA ILE A 108 10.51 -0.63 2.58
C ILE A 108 11.65 -1.04 1.65
N PRO A 109 12.78 -1.50 2.17
CA PRO A 109 13.89 -1.94 1.32
C PRO A 109 13.55 -3.27 0.63
N ARG A 110 14.02 -3.43 -0.61
CA ARG A 110 13.81 -4.63 -1.43
C ARG A 110 14.23 -5.93 -0.74
N SER A 111 15.26 -5.90 0.08
CA SER A 111 15.74 -7.05 0.87
C SER A 111 14.73 -7.62 1.88
N LEU A 112 13.63 -6.90 2.18
CA LEU A 112 12.58 -7.40 3.06
C LEU A 112 11.55 -8.28 2.33
N TYR A 113 11.44 -8.19 1.01
CA TYR A 113 10.40 -8.91 0.27
C TYR A 113 10.90 -9.70 -0.94
N ALA A 114 12.04 -9.33 -1.54
CA ALA A 114 12.51 -9.96 -2.76
C ALA A 114 13.48 -11.13 -2.53
N ASP A 115 14.11 -11.18 -1.37
CA ASP A 115 15.05 -12.24 -1.02
C ASP A 115 14.31 -13.47 -0.46
N VAL A 116 14.79 -14.66 -0.79
CA VAL A 116 14.22 -15.95 -0.33
C VAL A 116 14.21 -16.05 1.20
N LYS A 117 15.21 -15.44 1.85
CA LYS A 117 15.25 -15.26 3.31
C LYS A 117 15.67 -13.83 3.58
N PRO A 118 14.76 -12.98 4.08
CA PRO A 118 15.12 -11.62 4.46
C PRO A 118 16.30 -11.64 5.43
N CYS A 119 17.30 -10.83 5.18
CA CYS A 119 18.44 -10.72 6.07
C CYS A 119 17.94 -10.29 7.47
N ARG A 120 18.21 -11.11 8.50
CA ARG A 120 17.76 -10.85 9.88
C ARG A 120 18.14 -9.45 10.37
N TRP A 121 19.29 -8.95 9.95
CA TRP A 121 19.74 -7.58 10.25
C TRP A 121 18.90 -6.50 9.54
N ALA A 122 18.48 -6.73 8.31
CA ALA A 122 17.60 -5.79 7.61
C ALA A 122 16.24 -5.70 8.28
N VAL A 123 15.67 -6.83 8.70
CA VAL A 123 14.41 -6.89 9.47
C VAL A 123 14.57 -6.20 10.81
N ALA A 124 15.61 -6.55 11.59
CA ALA A 124 15.87 -5.95 12.88
C ALA A 124 16.05 -4.43 12.78
N ARG A 125 16.85 -3.98 11.82
CA ARG A 125 17.06 -2.55 11.56
C ARG A 125 15.76 -1.83 11.18
N PHE A 126 14.92 -2.45 10.37
CA PHE A 126 13.61 -1.90 9.97
C PHE A 126 12.70 -1.75 11.20
N VAL A 127 12.57 -2.80 12.00
CA VAL A 127 11.74 -2.82 13.22
C VAL A 127 12.24 -1.79 14.23
N LEU A 128 13.55 -1.71 14.47
CA LEU A 128 14.14 -0.73 15.38
C LEU A 128 13.90 0.70 14.89
N THR A 129 14.11 0.97 13.61
CA THR A 129 13.89 2.32 13.04
C THR A 129 12.42 2.71 13.12
N TYR A 130 11.50 1.77 12.88
CA TYR A 130 10.06 2.00 12.98
C TYR A 130 9.63 2.27 14.43
N ASN A 131 10.05 1.42 15.36
CA ASN A 131 9.72 1.56 16.77
C ASN A 131 10.32 2.82 17.38
N TRP A 132 11.56 3.18 17.02
CA TRP A 132 12.20 4.42 17.43
C TRP A 132 11.42 5.67 16.98
N ARG A 133 10.97 5.71 15.73
CA ARG A 133 10.12 6.78 15.22
C ARG A 133 8.77 6.87 15.92
N LYS A 134 8.17 5.72 16.24
CA LYS A 134 6.92 5.64 17.01
C LYS A 134 7.13 6.18 18.43
N LEU A 135 8.23 5.82 19.07
CA LEU A 135 8.62 6.29 20.41
C LEU A 135 8.84 7.81 20.42
N LEU A 136 9.59 8.35 19.47
CA LEU A 136 9.80 9.79 19.32
C LEU A 136 8.48 10.54 19.13
N LYS A 137 7.55 9.99 18.37
CA LYS A 137 6.21 10.57 18.21
C LYS A 137 5.48 10.70 19.54
N HIS A 138 5.54 9.66 20.38
CA HIS A 138 4.88 9.65 21.68
C HIS A 138 5.61 10.50 22.73
N ALA A 139 6.92 10.42 22.78
CA ALA A 139 7.73 11.13 23.79
C ALA A 139 7.78 12.66 23.57
N PHE A 140 7.75 13.12 22.33
CA PHE A 140 7.92 14.55 22.01
C PHE A 140 6.68 15.21 21.39
N GLY A 141 5.51 14.54 21.39
CA GLY A 141 4.29 15.07 20.76
C GLY A 141 4.44 15.35 19.26
N TYR A 142 5.53 14.90 18.65
CA TYR A 142 5.90 15.19 17.28
C TYR A 142 5.00 14.39 16.34
N SER A 143 3.97 15.04 15.81
CA SER A 143 3.15 14.45 14.77
C SER A 143 3.90 14.46 13.44
N TYR A 144 4.57 13.36 13.13
CA TYR A 144 5.20 13.14 11.82
C TYR A 144 4.23 13.38 10.66
N LYS A 145 2.94 13.07 10.88
CA LYS A 145 1.86 13.36 9.95
C LYS A 145 1.68 14.86 9.70
N GLN A 146 1.72 15.68 10.76
CA GLN A 146 1.65 17.15 10.63
C GLN A 146 2.90 17.73 9.95
N HIS A 147 4.08 17.19 10.23
CA HIS A 147 5.30 17.61 9.55
C HIS A 147 5.24 17.33 8.05
N CYS A 148 4.77 16.16 7.66
CA CYS A 148 4.63 15.80 6.25
C CYS A 148 3.52 16.60 5.57
N GLN A 149 2.40 16.86 6.24
CA GLN A 149 1.35 17.74 5.73
C GLN A 149 1.85 19.16 5.49
N ARG A 150 2.61 19.74 6.44
CA ARG A 150 3.23 21.06 6.26
C ARG A 150 4.22 21.08 5.10
N LYS A 151 5.04 20.03 4.94
CA LYS A 151 5.93 19.90 3.78
C LYS A 151 5.17 19.80 2.46
N PHE A 152 4.09 19.04 2.44
CA PHE A 152 3.26 18.87 1.25
C PHE A 152 2.51 20.16 0.88
N GLN A 153 2.02 20.90 1.87
CA GLN A 153 1.40 22.22 1.64
C GLN A 153 2.40 23.25 1.12
N ARG A 154 3.63 23.28 1.66
CA ARG A 154 4.69 24.16 1.13
C ARG A 154 5.05 23.84 -0.31
N LEU A 155 5.05 22.56 -0.72
CA LEU A 155 5.30 22.17 -2.10
C LEU A 155 4.17 22.58 -3.05
N LYS A 156 2.90 22.57 -2.58
CA LYS A 156 1.76 23.07 -3.38
C LYS A 156 1.76 24.58 -3.58
N GLN A 157 2.42 25.33 -2.71
CA GLN A 157 2.54 26.80 -2.83
C GLN A 157 3.72 27.23 -3.71
N THR A 158 4.56 26.30 -4.14
CA THR A 158 5.77 26.57 -4.95
C THR A 158 5.56 26.19 -6.42
N PHE A 159 4.37 25.68 -6.77
CA PHE A 159 3.89 25.43 -8.12
C PHE A 159 2.54 26.15 -8.34
#